data_d621e67f5c24c4b88c764b1f3b783714
#
_entry.id   d621e67f5c24c4b88c764b1f3b783714
#
_cell.length_a   1.000
_cell.length_b   1.000
_cell.length_c   1.000
_cell.angle_alpha   90.00
_cell.angle_beta   90.00
_cell.angle_gamma   90.00
#
_symmetry.space_group_name_H-M   'P 1'
#
loop_
_entity.id
_entity.type
_entity.pdbx_description
1 polymer ?
#
loop_
_entity_poly.entity_id
_entity_poly.type
_entity_poly.pdbx_seq_one_letter_code
_entity_poly.pdbx_strand_id
1 'polypeptide(L)'
;MLYGFVQGMAPAIMRIITTTPVSWTSAVGWAVALALALIGILICMIAKVSVPVLITGLLVFGVFFAVNSSLHSFLIVAYAGSKKAAEDIGFYYAANATGRLTGTFLSGFLYHQGGLLACLAGSALFLVITALMVARLP
;
A
#
# COMPACT_ATOMS: atom_id res chain seq x y z
N MET A 1 21.04 3.50 -17.59
CA MET A 1 19.83 4.27 -17.93
C MET A 1 18.78 4.28 -16.81
N LEU A 2 18.40 3.15 -16.20
CA LEU A 2 17.42 3.13 -15.10
C LEU A 2 17.83 3.96 -13.86
N TYR A 3 19.12 3.97 -13.52
CA TYR A 3 19.65 4.69 -12.35
C TYR A 3 19.52 6.22 -12.49
N GLY A 4 19.73 6.74 -13.70
CA GLY A 4 19.55 8.17 -13.98
C GLY A 4 18.09 8.61 -14.00
N PHE A 5 17.16 7.72 -14.39
CA PHE A 5 15.74 7.99 -14.38
C PHE A 5 15.20 8.07 -12.93
N VAL A 6 15.63 7.15 -12.06
CA VAL A 6 15.29 7.15 -10.63
C VAL A 6 15.86 8.38 -9.92
N GLN A 7 17.10 8.79 -10.22
CA GLN A 7 17.68 10.01 -9.65
C GLN A 7 17.00 11.28 -10.14
N GLY A 8 16.53 11.32 -11.39
CA GLY A 8 15.80 12.47 -11.94
C GLY A 8 14.39 12.62 -11.35
N MET A 9 13.73 11.52 -10.99
CA MET A 9 12.40 11.54 -10.39
C MET A 9 12.42 11.78 -8.86
N ALA A 10 13.51 11.44 -8.19
CA ALA A 10 13.64 11.60 -6.74
C ALA A 10 13.30 13.02 -6.23
N PRO A 11 13.81 14.12 -6.85
CA PRO A 11 13.48 15.47 -6.39
C PRO A 11 12.01 15.87 -6.64
N ALA A 12 11.37 15.35 -7.71
CA ALA A 12 9.97 15.65 -7.99
C ALA A 12 9.05 14.91 -7.01
N ILE A 13 9.33 13.65 -6.73
CA ILE A 13 8.62 12.84 -5.73
C ILE A 13 8.85 13.43 -4.34
N MET A 14 10.09 13.83 -4.02
CA MET A 14 10.44 14.47 -2.76
C MET A 14 9.71 15.82 -2.59
N ARG A 15 9.56 16.61 -3.65
CA ARG A 15 8.76 17.86 -3.59
C ARG A 15 7.28 17.59 -3.31
N ILE A 16 6.69 16.59 -3.92
CA ILE A 16 5.29 16.21 -3.66
C ILE A 16 5.12 15.73 -2.22
N ILE A 17 6.10 15.00 -1.68
CA ILE A 17 6.08 14.50 -0.30
C ILE A 17 6.36 15.62 0.71
N THR A 18 7.23 16.58 0.40
CA THR A 18 7.62 17.66 1.32
C THR A 18 6.70 18.88 1.29
N THR A 19 5.87 19.06 0.26
CA THR A 19 4.87 20.13 0.21
C THR A 19 3.60 19.79 1.01
N THR A 20 3.35 18.53 1.30
CA THR A 20 2.36 18.13 2.30
C THR A 20 3.10 17.82 3.60
N PRO A 21 2.76 18.48 4.73
CA PRO A 21 3.31 18.05 6.00
C PRO A 21 2.98 16.58 6.18
N VAL A 22 4.02 15.72 6.18
CA VAL A 22 3.86 14.29 6.39
C VAL A 22 3.42 14.11 7.84
N SER A 23 2.11 14.19 8.04
CA SER A 23 1.47 14.00 9.33
C SER A 23 0.86 12.60 9.38
N TRP A 24 0.66 12.11 10.56
CA TRP A 24 -0.08 10.88 10.83
C TRP A 24 -1.44 10.82 10.08
N THR A 25 -2.15 11.95 10.02
CA THR A 25 -3.40 12.09 9.30
C THR A 25 -3.26 11.82 7.80
N SER A 26 -2.11 12.15 7.19
CA SER A 26 -1.84 11.85 5.79
C SER A 26 -1.71 10.34 5.55
N ALA A 27 -1.05 9.61 6.47
CA ALA A 27 -0.91 8.17 6.36
C ALA A 27 -2.26 7.43 6.46
N VAL A 28 -3.12 7.87 7.39
CA VAL A 28 -4.49 7.36 7.51
C VAL A 28 -5.29 7.65 6.25
N GLY A 29 -5.20 8.88 5.72
CA GLY A 29 -5.89 9.27 4.49
C GLY A 29 -5.52 8.40 3.29
N TRP A 30 -4.24 8.11 3.11
CA TRP A 30 -3.76 7.25 2.03
C TRP A 30 -4.20 5.79 2.21
N ALA A 31 -4.18 5.26 3.44
CA ALA A 31 -4.67 3.90 3.73
C ALA A 31 -6.17 3.76 3.43
N VAL A 32 -6.97 4.76 3.80
CA VAL A 32 -8.41 4.79 3.49
C VAL A 32 -8.64 4.91 1.98
N ALA A 33 -7.90 5.76 1.29
CA ALA A 33 -8.00 5.90 -0.17
C ALA A 33 -7.70 4.58 -0.90
N LEU A 34 -6.69 3.83 -0.44
CA LEU A 34 -6.37 2.50 -0.96
C LEU A 34 -7.50 1.50 -0.73
N ALA A 35 -8.08 1.48 0.46
CA ALA A 35 -9.20 0.60 0.78
C ALA A 35 -10.40 0.90 -0.10
N LEU A 36 -10.74 2.18 -0.29
CA LEU A 36 -11.84 2.61 -1.16
C LEU A 36 -11.58 2.27 -2.63
N ALA A 37 -10.36 2.45 -3.12
CA ALA A 37 -10.00 2.09 -4.49
C ALA A 37 -10.17 0.59 -4.73
N LEU A 38 -9.75 -0.26 -3.80
CA LEU A 38 -9.88 -1.71 -3.93
C LEU A 38 -11.34 -2.17 -3.84
N ILE A 39 -12.13 -1.56 -2.95
CA ILE A 39 -13.58 -1.80 -2.86
C ILE A 39 -14.26 -1.40 -4.17
N GLY A 40 -13.88 -0.27 -4.77
CA GLY A 40 -14.36 0.15 -6.08
C GLY A 40 -14.08 -0.89 -7.18
N ILE A 41 -12.86 -1.43 -7.23
CA ILE A 41 -12.48 -2.49 -8.17
C ILE A 41 -13.31 -3.75 -7.93
N LEU A 42 -13.54 -4.13 -6.68
CA LEU A 42 -14.36 -5.29 -6.32
C LEU A 42 -15.81 -5.11 -6.81
N ILE A 43 -16.39 -3.93 -6.61
CA ILE A 43 -17.75 -3.61 -7.10
C ILE A 43 -17.79 -3.68 -8.62
N CYS A 44 -16.80 -3.13 -9.32
CA CYS A 44 -16.70 -3.22 -10.79
C CYS A 44 -16.62 -4.67 -11.26
N MET A 45 -15.92 -5.53 -10.54
CA MET A 45 -15.86 -6.95 -10.85
C MET A 45 -17.21 -7.67 -10.68
N ILE A 46 -17.91 -7.39 -9.58
CA ILE A 46 -19.25 -7.96 -9.32
C ILE A 46 -20.25 -7.48 -10.39
N ALA A 47 -20.12 -6.22 -10.81
CA ALA A 47 -20.93 -5.63 -11.88
C ALA A 47 -20.57 -6.14 -13.29
N LYS A 48 -19.61 -7.07 -13.43
CA LYS A 48 -19.13 -7.64 -14.69
C LYS A 48 -18.68 -6.57 -15.71
N VAL A 49 -18.03 -5.52 -15.22
CA VAL A 49 -17.47 -4.46 -16.07
C VAL A 49 -16.35 -5.04 -16.95
N SER A 50 -16.10 -4.41 -18.10
CA SER A 50 -15.13 -4.89 -19.09
C SER A 50 -13.72 -5.04 -18.56
N VAL A 51 -12.98 -6.03 -19.06
CA VAL A 51 -11.58 -6.32 -18.66
C VAL A 51 -10.65 -5.11 -18.71
N PRO A 52 -10.70 -4.22 -19.72
CA PRO A 52 -9.86 -3.02 -19.76
C PRO A 52 -10.07 -2.10 -18.55
N VAL A 53 -11.29 -1.95 -18.06
CA VAL A 53 -11.59 -1.13 -16.88
C VAL A 53 -10.99 -1.74 -15.64
N LEU A 54 -11.02 -3.06 -15.49
CA LEU A 54 -10.39 -3.78 -14.39
C LEU A 54 -8.86 -3.58 -14.40
N ILE A 55 -8.23 -3.73 -15.57
CA ILE A 55 -6.77 -3.52 -15.72
C ILE A 55 -6.40 -2.09 -15.37
N THR A 56 -7.13 -1.10 -15.88
CA THR A 56 -6.88 0.30 -15.56
C THR A 56 -7.03 0.59 -14.07
N GLY A 57 -8.09 0.04 -13.45
CA GLY A 57 -8.31 0.17 -12.01
C GLY A 57 -7.16 -0.41 -11.18
N LEU A 58 -6.66 -1.60 -11.55
CA LEU A 58 -5.52 -2.23 -10.88
C LEU A 58 -4.21 -1.44 -11.06
N LEU A 59 -3.98 -0.86 -12.24
CA LEU A 59 -2.82 0.00 -12.49
C LEU A 59 -2.87 1.26 -11.61
N VAL A 60 -4.01 1.93 -11.57
CA VAL A 60 -4.23 3.10 -10.70
C VAL A 60 -4.04 2.72 -9.23
N PHE A 61 -4.62 1.62 -8.78
CA PHE A 61 -4.41 1.09 -7.44
C PHE A 61 -2.93 0.84 -7.14
N GLY A 62 -2.18 0.27 -8.09
CA GLY A 62 -0.74 0.02 -7.97
C GLY A 62 0.07 1.30 -7.74
N VAL A 63 -0.28 2.40 -8.42
CA VAL A 63 0.35 3.71 -8.20
C VAL A 63 0.06 4.23 -6.79
N PHE A 64 -1.19 4.21 -6.35
CA PHE A 64 -1.56 4.61 -4.98
C PHE A 64 -0.88 3.75 -3.93
N PHE A 65 -0.79 2.45 -4.16
CA PHE A 65 -0.08 1.53 -3.28
C PHE A 65 1.41 1.84 -3.18
N ALA A 66 2.06 2.14 -4.30
CA ALA A 66 3.48 2.51 -4.32
C ALA A 66 3.75 3.80 -3.53
N VAL A 67 2.91 4.82 -3.69
CA VAL A 67 3.00 6.08 -2.94
C VAL A 67 2.80 5.83 -1.44
N ASN A 68 1.76 5.08 -1.07
CA ASN A 68 1.49 4.75 0.34
C ASN A 68 2.65 3.96 0.97
N SER A 69 3.19 2.98 0.26
CA SER A 69 4.34 2.18 0.74
C SER A 69 5.58 3.04 0.95
N SER A 70 5.86 3.95 0.04
CA SER A 70 6.99 4.89 0.15
C SER A 70 6.83 5.84 1.32
N LEU A 71 5.60 6.34 1.55
CA LEU A 71 5.28 7.22 2.66
C LEU A 71 5.51 6.54 4.02
N HIS A 72 5.03 5.31 4.18
CA HIS A 72 5.24 4.54 5.41
C HIS A 72 6.71 4.25 5.66
N SER A 73 7.46 3.87 4.63
CA SER A 73 8.91 3.65 4.75
C SER A 73 9.64 4.92 5.19
N PHE A 74 9.26 6.08 4.64
CA PHE A 74 9.82 7.36 5.04
C PHE A 74 9.50 7.72 6.50
N LEU A 75 8.24 7.54 6.92
CA LEU A 75 7.80 7.84 8.29
C LEU A 75 8.60 7.03 9.31
N ILE A 76 8.81 5.75 9.06
CA ILE A 76 9.56 4.89 9.98
C ILE A 76 11.01 5.36 10.13
N VAL A 77 11.66 5.71 9.03
CA VAL A 77 13.03 6.25 9.08
C VAL A 77 13.05 7.61 9.79
N ALA A 78 12.06 8.46 9.56
CA ALA A 78 11.98 9.79 10.16
C ALA A 78 11.70 9.75 11.68
N TYR A 79 10.91 8.78 12.12
CA TYR A 79 10.56 8.61 13.55
C TYR A 79 11.46 7.63 14.30
N ALA A 80 12.32 6.88 13.62
CA ALA A 80 13.29 6.01 14.27
C ALA A 80 14.27 6.84 15.10
N GLY A 81 14.27 6.61 16.41
CA GLY A 81 15.16 7.33 17.34
C GLY A 81 16.63 7.03 17.10
N SER A 82 17.49 8.02 17.19
CA SER A 82 18.94 7.91 16.86
C SER A 82 19.69 6.78 17.56
N LYS A 83 19.22 6.31 18.72
CA LYS A 83 19.87 5.25 19.50
C LYS A 83 19.48 3.82 19.10
N LYS A 84 18.30 3.63 18.45
CA LYS A 84 17.76 2.32 18.05
C LYS A 84 17.28 2.28 16.61
N ALA A 85 17.62 3.29 15.81
CA ALA A 85 17.15 3.42 14.44
C ALA A 85 17.39 2.16 13.59
N ALA A 86 18.53 1.50 13.72
CA ALA A 86 18.84 0.30 12.98
C ALA A 86 17.94 -0.89 13.37
N GLU A 87 17.62 -1.01 14.66
CA GLU A 87 16.74 -2.05 15.19
C GLU A 87 15.29 -1.83 14.72
N ASP A 88 14.76 -0.62 14.87
CA ASP A 88 13.41 -0.24 14.47
C ASP A 88 13.20 -0.42 12.95
N ILE A 89 14.17 0.01 12.14
CA ILE A 89 14.16 -0.16 10.70
C ILE A 89 14.24 -1.64 10.33
N GLY A 90 15.09 -2.42 11.03
CA GLY A 90 15.21 -3.86 10.82
C GLY A 90 13.90 -4.59 11.09
N PHE A 91 13.21 -4.29 12.17
CA PHE A 91 11.90 -4.83 12.50
C PHE A 91 10.85 -4.49 11.43
N TYR A 92 10.85 -3.25 10.96
CA TYR A 92 9.92 -2.84 9.90
C TYR A 92 10.14 -3.64 8.61
N TYR A 93 11.39 -3.78 8.16
CA TYR A 93 11.67 -4.54 6.94
C TYR A 93 11.36 -6.02 7.09
N ALA A 94 11.62 -6.60 8.27
CA ALA A 94 11.27 -7.99 8.56
C ALA A 94 9.74 -8.19 8.55
N ALA A 95 8.98 -7.30 9.18
CA ALA A 95 7.52 -7.32 9.17
C ALA A 95 6.96 -7.17 7.75
N ASN A 96 7.53 -6.25 6.96
CA ASN A 96 7.13 -6.04 5.56
C ASN A 96 7.40 -7.29 4.71
N ALA A 97 8.59 -7.89 4.85
CA ALA A 97 8.94 -9.12 4.12
C ALA A 97 8.01 -10.29 4.50
N THR A 98 7.72 -10.45 5.79
CA THR A 98 6.79 -11.48 6.31
C THR A 98 5.38 -11.23 5.80
N GLY A 99 4.91 -9.99 5.82
CA GLY A 99 3.61 -9.61 5.30
C GLY A 99 3.46 -9.89 3.81
N ARG A 100 4.49 -9.62 3.01
CA ARG A 100 4.51 -9.94 1.57
C ARG A 100 4.49 -11.44 1.31
N LEU A 101 5.27 -12.21 2.06
CA LEU A 101 5.27 -13.68 1.95
C LEU A 101 3.90 -14.26 2.29
N THR A 102 3.36 -13.87 3.44
CA THR A 102 2.04 -14.31 3.91
C THR A 102 0.94 -13.90 2.94
N GLY A 103 0.99 -12.66 2.43
CA GLY A 103 0.03 -12.14 1.46
C GLY A 103 0.06 -12.92 0.14
N THR A 104 1.23 -13.27 -0.36
CA THR A 104 1.38 -14.08 -1.59
C THR A 104 0.81 -15.48 -1.39
N PHE A 105 1.14 -16.13 -0.26
CA PHE A 105 0.62 -17.46 0.07
C PHE A 105 -0.91 -17.44 0.20
N LEU A 106 -1.44 -16.49 0.95
CA LEU A 106 -2.87 -16.36 1.16
C LEU A 106 -3.62 -16.02 -0.12
N SER A 107 -3.03 -15.18 -0.99
CA SER A 107 -3.59 -14.87 -2.31
C SER A 107 -3.71 -16.13 -3.18
N GLY A 108 -2.67 -16.97 -3.21
CA GLY A 108 -2.72 -18.25 -3.92
C GLY A 108 -3.80 -19.18 -3.39
N PHE A 109 -3.92 -19.27 -2.07
CA PHE A 109 -4.96 -20.06 -1.41
C PHE A 109 -6.37 -19.58 -1.73
N LEU A 110 -6.62 -18.26 -1.60
CA LEU A 110 -7.91 -17.65 -1.91
C LEU A 110 -8.26 -17.78 -3.39
N TYR A 111 -7.26 -17.67 -4.28
CA TYR A 111 -7.47 -17.89 -5.71
C TYR A 111 -7.94 -19.31 -6.02
N HIS A 112 -7.38 -20.28 -5.35
CA HIS A 112 -7.79 -21.70 -5.50
C HIS A 112 -9.24 -21.93 -5.03
N GLN A 113 -9.69 -21.22 -4.00
CA GLN A 113 -11.02 -21.38 -3.42
C GLN A 113 -12.14 -20.65 -4.20
N GLY A 114 -11.87 -19.45 -4.69
CA GLY A 114 -12.91 -18.60 -5.29
C GLY A 114 -12.40 -17.65 -6.38
N GLY A 115 -11.26 -17.98 -6.99
CA GLY A 115 -10.69 -17.21 -8.09
C GLY A 115 -10.31 -15.78 -7.71
N LEU A 116 -10.28 -14.93 -8.71
CA LEU A 116 -9.88 -13.52 -8.56
C LEU A 116 -10.78 -12.74 -7.60
N LEU A 117 -12.08 -13.06 -7.57
CA LEU A 117 -13.03 -12.40 -6.68
C LEU A 117 -12.69 -12.63 -5.21
N ALA A 118 -12.35 -13.86 -4.83
CA ALA A 118 -11.94 -14.19 -3.47
C ALA A 118 -10.63 -13.49 -3.07
N CYS A 119 -9.66 -13.38 -3.99
CA CYS A 119 -8.43 -12.64 -3.76
C CYS A 119 -8.70 -11.15 -3.49
N LEU A 120 -9.52 -10.51 -4.32
CA LEU A 120 -9.87 -9.09 -4.16
C LEU A 120 -10.65 -8.84 -2.87
N ALA A 121 -11.61 -9.71 -2.54
CA ALA A 121 -12.38 -9.61 -1.30
C ALA A 121 -11.48 -9.78 -0.06
N GLY A 122 -10.57 -10.77 -0.06
CA GLY A 122 -9.59 -10.97 1.01
C GLY A 122 -8.66 -9.78 1.15
N SER A 123 -8.14 -9.25 0.05
CA SER A 123 -7.28 -8.06 0.06
C SER A 123 -8.02 -6.82 0.58
N ALA A 124 -9.29 -6.61 0.19
CA ALA A 124 -10.11 -5.52 0.69
C ALA A 124 -10.33 -5.64 2.21
N LEU A 125 -10.61 -6.83 2.71
CA LEU A 125 -10.78 -7.09 4.15
C LEU A 125 -9.49 -6.72 4.92
N PHE A 126 -8.32 -7.17 4.46
CA PHE A 126 -7.05 -6.83 5.10
C PHE A 126 -6.75 -5.33 5.08
N LEU A 127 -7.05 -4.63 3.99
CA LEU A 127 -6.88 -3.18 3.90
C LEU A 127 -7.81 -2.44 4.86
N VAL A 128 -9.05 -2.87 5.00
CA VAL A 128 -9.99 -2.28 5.98
C VAL A 128 -9.49 -2.50 7.39
N ILE A 129 -9.05 -3.71 7.74
CA ILE A 129 -8.47 -4.00 9.06
C ILE A 129 -7.26 -3.10 9.32
N THR A 130 -6.35 -2.98 8.35
CA THR A 130 -5.17 -2.13 8.46
C THR A 130 -5.55 -0.67 8.65
N ALA A 131 -6.50 -0.14 7.87
CA ALA A 131 -6.97 1.23 8.00
C ALA A 131 -7.58 1.50 9.38
N LEU A 132 -8.36 0.55 9.92
CA LEU A 132 -8.94 0.64 11.27
C LEU A 132 -7.86 0.60 12.36
N MET A 133 -6.85 -0.26 12.21
CA MET A 133 -5.73 -0.32 13.17
C MET A 133 -4.95 0.99 13.15
N VAL A 134 -4.60 1.49 11.97
CA VAL A 134 -3.87 2.75 11.80
C VAL A 134 -4.68 3.94 12.36
N ALA A 135 -5.99 3.98 12.15
CA ALA A 135 -6.85 5.03 12.68
C ALA A 135 -6.98 5.03 14.21
N ARG A 136 -6.69 3.91 14.87
CA ARG A 136 -6.73 3.78 16.35
C ARG A 136 -5.41 4.06 17.05
N LEU A 137 -4.33 4.21 16.30
CA LEU A 137 -3.05 4.60 16.88
C LEU A 137 -3.12 6.07 17.32
N PRO A 138 -2.64 6.41 18.52
CA PRO A 138 -2.69 7.77 19.08
C PRO A 138 -1.77 8.73 18.34
#